data_426b85f1c2c77026a64fc7359027baec
#
_entry.id   426b85f1c2c77026a64fc7359027baec
#
_cell.length_a   1.000
_cell.length_b   1.000
_cell.length_c   1.000
_cell.angle_alpha   90.00
_cell.angle_beta   90.00
_cell.angle_gamma   90.00
#
_symmetry.space_group_name_H-M   'P 1'
#
loop_
_entity.id
_entity.type
_entity.pdbx_description
1 polymer ?
#
loop_
_entity_poly.entity_id
_entity_poly.type
_entity_poly.pdbx_seq_one_letter_code
_entity_poly.pdbx_strand_id
1 'polypeptide(L)' 'MHDKEVTNMDAQAIGKNLKELRQKAGLSREEVSAALGVGLSALAMYERGERIPRDEIKIRIARLYEKSVDEIFYTHECT' A
#
# COMPACT_ATOMS: atom_id res chain seq x y z
N MET A 1 -22.59 -13.82 14.64
CA MET A 1 -22.69 -12.66 13.90
C MET A 1 -21.51 -11.75 13.98
N HIS A 2 -21.22 -11.13 12.95
CA HIS A 2 -20.06 -10.30 12.89
C HIS A 2 -20.47 -8.88 12.69
N ASP A 3 -19.82 -8.04 13.36
CA ASP A 3 -19.95 -6.65 13.05
C ASP A 3 -18.95 -6.32 11.99
N LYS A 4 -18.20 -5.33 12.20
CA LYS A 4 -17.18 -4.94 11.27
C LYS A 4 -15.87 -5.63 11.63
N GLU A 5 -15.26 -6.25 10.67
CA GLU A 5 -13.94 -6.85 10.85
C GLU A 5 -12.91 -6.08 10.07
N VAL A 6 -11.73 -5.97 10.66
CA VAL A 6 -10.58 -5.39 9.99
C VAL A 6 -9.61 -6.51 9.69
N THR A 7 -9.39 -6.76 8.43
CA THR A 7 -8.56 -7.86 7.98
C THR A 7 -7.44 -7.32 7.10
N ASN A 8 -6.27 -7.91 7.20
CA ASN A 8 -5.19 -7.59 6.28
C ASN A 8 -5.60 -7.96 4.88
N MET A 9 -5.36 -7.06 3.95
CA MET A 9 -5.50 -7.39 2.54
C MET A 9 -4.40 -8.38 2.17
N ASP A 10 -4.66 -9.22 1.17
CA ASP A 10 -3.59 -10.05 0.67
C ASP A 10 -2.59 -9.20 -0.12
N ALA A 11 -1.43 -9.76 -0.36
CA ALA A 11 -0.33 -9.01 -0.96
C ALA A 11 -0.69 -8.49 -2.35
N GLN A 12 -1.48 -9.24 -3.11
CA GLN A 12 -1.85 -8.81 -4.45
C GLN A 12 -2.81 -7.64 -4.43
N ALA A 13 -3.78 -7.66 -3.53
CA ALA A 13 -4.70 -6.54 -3.38
C ALA A 13 -3.96 -5.28 -2.96
N ILE A 14 -3.02 -5.42 -2.03
CA ILE A 14 -2.19 -4.30 -1.61
C ILE A 14 -1.39 -3.76 -2.79
N GLY A 15 -0.77 -4.64 -3.55
CA GLY A 15 0.05 -4.23 -4.69
C GLY A 15 -0.75 -3.47 -5.72
N LYS A 16 -1.95 -3.94 -6.01
CA LYS A 16 -2.84 -3.26 -6.95
C LYS A 16 -3.19 -1.87 -6.44
N ASN A 17 -3.52 -1.76 -5.15
CA ASN A 17 -3.82 -0.49 -4.52
C ASN A 17 -2.66 0.48 -4.65
N LEU A 18 -1.46 0.01 -4.34
CA LEU A 18 -0.27 0.87 -4.39
C LEU A 18 -0.01 1.38 -5.80
N LYS A 19 -0.16 0.50 -6.78
CA LYS A 19 0.04 0.89 -8.16
C LYS A 19 -0.98 1.94 -8.60
N GLU A 20 -2.25 1.73 -8.22
CA GLU A 20 -3.31 2.67 -8.57
C GLU A 20 -3.09 4.02 -7.92
N LEU A 21 -2.70 4.04 -6.65
CA LEU A 21 -2.43 5.29 -5.96
C LEU A 21 -1.29 6.04 -6.64
N ARG A 22 -0.25 5.33 -7.00
CA ARG A 22 0.90 5.94 -7.67
C ARG A 22 0.48 6.54 -9.01
N GLN A 23 -0.27 5.79 -9.79
CA GLN A 23 -0.69 6.23 -11.11
C GLN A 23 -1.64 7.42 -11.02
N LYS A 24 -2.56 7.40 -10.06
CA LYS A 24 -3.46 8.53 -9.85
C LYS A 24 -2.72 9.79 -9.44
N ALA A 25 -1.66 9.63 -8.68
CA ALA A 25 -0.85 10.76 -8.25
C ALA A 25 0.10 11.25 -9.34
N GLY A 26 0.20 10.52 -10.45
CA GLY A 26 1.07 10.89 -11.55
C GLY A 26 2.55 10.71 -11.24
N LEU A 27 2.87 9.78 -10.34
CA LEU A 27 4.25 9.58 -9.90
C LEU A 27 4.88 8.38 -10.58
N SER A 28 6.18 8.48 -10.84
CA SER A 28 6.95 7.35 -11.34
C SER A 28 7.36 6.47 -10.17
N ARG A 29 7.80 5.25 -10.48
CA ARG A 29 8.33 4.37 -9.44
C ARG A 29 9.57 4.99 -8.80
N GLU A 30 10.39 5.64 -9.60
CA GLU A 30 11.59 6.31 -9.08
C GLU A 30 11.23 7.38 -8.06
N GLU A 31 10.22 8.17 -8.36
CA GLU A 31 9.78 9.21 -7.45
C GLU A 31 9.25 8.65 -6.14
N VAL A 32 8.44 7.60 -6.23
CA VAL A 32 7.89 6.99 -5.03
C VAL A 32 8.98 6.28 -4.23
N SER A 33 9.87 5.57 -4.91
CA SER A 33 10.99 4.90 -4.27
C SER A 33 11.81 5.90 -3.45
N ALA A 34 12.12 7.05 -4.05
CA ALA A 34 12.88 8.09 -3.36
C ALA A 34 12.10 8.65 -2.17
N ALA A 35 10.81 8.90 -2.35
CA ALA A 35 9.98 9.47 -1.29
C ALA A 35 9.86 8.53 -0.10
N LEU A 36 9.79 7.22 -0.36
CA LEU A 36 9.65 6.24 0.70
C LEU A 36 10.97 5.80 1.31
N GLY A 37 12.07 6.09 0.63
CA GLY A 37 13.37 5.62 1.09
C GLY A 37 13.57 4.13 0.91
N VAL A 38 12.96 3.55 -0.12
CA VAL A 38 13.14 2.12 -0.43
C VAL A 38 13.73 1.99 -1.82
N GLY A 39 14.30 0.84 -2.13
CA GLY A 39 14.84 0.61 -3.45
C GLY A 39 13.75 0.36 -4.48
N LEU A 40 14.09 0.57 -5.75
CA LEU A 40 13.15 0.30 -6.83
C LEU A 40 12.72 -1.15 -6.87
N SER A 41 13.63 -2.07 -6.56
CA SER A 41 13.30 -3.49 -6.53
C SER A 41 12.25 -3.79 -5.48
N ALA A 42 12.40 -3.20 -4.29
CA ALA A 42 11.43 -3.41 -3.22
C ALA A 42 10.07 -2.85 -3.62
N LEU A 43 10.05 -1.65 -4.18
CA LEU A 43 8.80 -1.05 -4.61
C LEU A 43 8.11 -1.90 -5.68
N ALA A 44 8.88 -2.39 -6.63
CA ALA A 44 8.33 -3.25 -7.67
C ALA A 44 7.72 -4.52 -7.08
N MET A 45 8.37 -5.10 -6.09
CA MET A 45 7.83 -6.28 -5.41
C MET A 45 6.54 -5.97 -4.68
N TYR A 46 6.46 -4.81 -4.03
CA TYR A 46 5.23 -4.40 -3.38
C TYR A 46 4.09 -4.30 -4.39
N GLU A 47 4.34 -3.65 -5.52
CA GLU A 47 3.28 -3.44 -6.52
C GLU A 47 2.88 -4.72 -7.23
N ARG A 48 3.79 -5.68 -7.35
CA ARG A 48 3.46 -6.98 -7.95
C ARG A 48 2.83 -7.96 -6.96
N GLY A 49 2.76 -7.58 -5.70
CA GLY A 49 2.19 -8.46 -4.69
C GLY A 49 3.13 -9.56 -4.23
N GLU A 50 4.43 -9.38 -4.45
CA GLU A 50 5.42 -10.36 -4.05
C GLU A 50 5.93 -10.13 -2.64
N ARG A 51 5.65 -8.96 -2.09
CA ARG A 51 6.13 -8.59 -0.77
C ARG A 51 5.21 -7.56 -0.15
N ILE A 52 5.00 -7.66 1.15
CA ILE A 52 4.19 -6.70 1.89
C ILE A 52 5.13 -5.74 2.61
N PRO A 53 4.91 -4.43 2.50
CA PRO A 53 5.76 -3.45 3.20
C PRO A 53 5.68 -3.64 4.71
N ARG A 54 6.78 -3.37 5.40
CA ARG A 54 6.80 -3.35 6.85
C ARG A 54 6.00 -2.15 7.36
N ASP A 55 5.68 -2.18 8.65
CA ASP A 55 4.82 -1.18 9.24
C ASP A 55 5.34 0.24 9.04
N GLU A 56 6.63 0.48 9.22
CA GLU A 56 7.15 1.83 9.03
C GLU A 56 7.05 2.30 7.58
N ILE A 57 7.17 1.39 6.64
CA ILE A 57 7.00 1.73 5.23
C ILE A 57 5.52 1.98 4.93
N LYS A 58 4.63 1.20 5.53
CA LYS A 58 3.19 1.44 5.38
C LYS A 58 2.82 2.85 5.83
N ILE A 59 3.40 3.29 6.94
CA ILE A 59 3.13 4.63 7.45
C ILE A 59 3.63 5.69 6.47
N ARG A 60 4.81 5.50 5.90
CA ARG A 60 5.34 6.44 4.91
C ARG A 60 4.47 6.49 3.67
N ILE A 61 3.98 5.35 3.23
CA ILE A 61 3.08 5.27 2.07
C ILE A 61 1.78 6.04 2.37
N ALA A 62 1.22 5.82 3.54
CA ALA A 62 -0.01 6.50 3.94
C ALA A 62 0.18 8.02 3.93
N ARG A 63 1.31 8.49 4.45
CA ARG A 63 1.62 9.92 4.46
C ARG A 63 1.79 10.46 3.05
N LEU A 64 2.47 9.72 2.20
CA LEU A 64 2.71 10.15 0.83
C LEU A 64 1.41 10.39 0.08
N TYR A 65 0.45 9.50 0.26
CA TYR A 65 -0.83 9.57 -0.46
C TYR A 65 -1.93 10.23 0.36
N GLU A 66 -1.61 10.70 1.56
CA GLU A 66 -2.56 11.39 2.43
C GLU A 66 -3.80 10.55 2.71
N LYS A 67 -3.55 9.29 3.03
CA LYS A 67 -4.59 8.34 3.38
C LYS A 67 -4.19 7.63 4.67
N SER A 68 -5.14 6.92 5.25
CA SER A 68 -4.82 6.14 6.44
C SER A 68 -4.21 4.81 6.03
N VAL A 69 -3.47 4.22 6.95
CA VAL A 69 -2.91 2.88 6.75
C VAL A 69 -4.05 1.88 6.52
N ASP A 70 -5.14 2.04 7.25
CA ASP A 70 -6.29 1.15 7.11
C ASP A 70 -6.88 1.17 5.70
N GLU A 71 -6.98 2.35 5.12
CA GLU A 71 -7.54 2.47 3.78
C GLU A 71 -6.72 1.74 2.72
N ILE A 72 -5.42 1.70 2.91
CA ILE A 72 -4.52 1.15 1.90
C ILE A 72 -4.26 -0.34 2.12
N PHE A 73 -4.10 -0.76 3.37
CA PHE A 73 -3.56 -2.08 3.67
C PHE A 73 -4.54 -3.04 4.32
N TYR A 74 -5.70 -2.58 4.73
CA TYR A 74 -6.66 -3.43 5.43
C TYR A 74 -8.03 -3.31 4.80
N THR A 75 -8.76 -4.41 4.81
CA THR A 75 -10.15 -4.39 4.37
C THR A 75 -11.04 -4.34 5.60
N HIS A 76 -12.18 -3.69 5.46
CA HIS A 76 -13.19 -3.63 6.49
C HIS A 76 -14.43 -4.31 5.95
N GLU A 77 -14.83 -5.37 6.62
CA GLU A 77 -16.01 -6.12 6.22
C GLU A 77 -17.10 -5.92 7.23
N CYS A 78 -18.31 -5.69 6.71
CA CYS A 78 -19.49 -5.55 7.53
C CYS A 78 -20.43 -6.67 7.21
N THR A 79 -20.96 -7.28 8.22
CA THR A 79 -21.95 -8.33 8.02
C THR A 79 -23.23 -7.99 8.74
#